data_27cc5358da6f4ded99f6ffe732b1691b
#
_entry.id   27cc5358da6f4ded99f6ffe732b1691b
#
_cell.length_a   1.000
_cell.length_b   1.000
_cell.length_c   1.000
_cell.angle_alpha   90.00
_cell.angle_beta   90.00
_cell.angle_gamma   90.00
#
_symmetry.space_group_name_H-M   'P 1'
#
loop_
_entity.id
_entity.type
_entity.pdbx_description
1 polymer ?
#
loop_
_entity_poly.entity_id
_entity_poly.type
_entity_poly.pdbx_seq_one_letter_code
_entity_poly.pdbx_strand_id
1 'polypeptide(L)'
;MNEIQSLRGTVDILPPQSALWNEVERKVREHFERYGYENIRTPIIEQSELFMRSIGEDTDIVEKEMYTFSDRKGRSITLRPEGTACVVRAAMQHELLGQKIKKFYYMGPMFRYERPQAGRQRQFHQLGVEMFGTYSPLADAETISMMVRLFEMLGLKGVSVNINTLGDKESLEKYRGVLRERARANFDKFCPDCQRRLERNVLRLLDCKVPTCQEIFKNDLPSIKDCLSDEAKKHYETVLKALDDMGISYVEKPQLVRGLDYYTHTIFEVTHNSLGSQDALGGGGRYNDLVESMGGTPTGAVGFAIGEERLMIALAA
;
A
#
# COMPACT_ATOMS: atom_id res chain seq x y z
N MET A 1 39.14 -16.28 -12.07
CA MET A 1 37.86 -15.67 -12.44
C MET A 1 37.00 -15.70 -11.18
N ASN A 2 36.40 -14.58 -10.79
CA ASN A 2 35.50 -14.59 -9.65
C ASN A 2 34.20 -15.31 -10.08
N GLU A 3 33.66 -16.11 -9.19
CA GLU A 3 32.36 -16.79 -9.37
C GLU A 3 31.25 -15.76 -9.56
N ILE A 4 30.38 -15.97 -10.56
CA ILE A 4 29.23 -15.11 -10.80
C ILE A 4 28.15 -15.45 -9.77
N GLN A 5 27.71 -14.45 -9.01
CA GLN A 5 26.68 -14.56 -7.99
C GLN A 5 25.46 -13.69 -8.32
N SER A 6 24.33 -13.98 -7.67
CA SER A 6 23.12 -13.16 -7.77
C SER A 6 23.37 -11.71 -7.30
N LEU A 7 22.60 -10.78 -7.82
CA LEU A 7 22.71 -9.38 -7.44
C LEU A 7 22.33 -9.19 -5.95
N ARG A 8 23.02 -8.28 -5.27
CA ARG A 8 22.66 -7.94 -3.89
C ARG A 8 21.20 -7.45 -3.80
N GLY A 9 20.42 -8.12 -2.97
CA GLY A 9 19.01 -7.82 -2.77
C GLY A 9 18.08 -8.61 -3.71
N THR A 10 18.62 -9.61 -4.40
CA THR A 10 17.84 -10.66 -5.06
C THR A 10 18.20 -12.01 -4.46
N VAL A 11 17.25 -12.93 -4.41
CA VAL A 11 17.41 -14.24 -3.77
C VAL A 11 16.80 -15.30 -4.67
N ASP A 12 17.51 -16.44 -4.80
CA ASP A 12 16.98 -17.64 -5.42
C ASP A 12 16.12 -18.41 -4.41
N ILE A 13 14.92 -18.78 -4.79
CA ILE A 13 14.03 -19.60 -3.97
C ILE A 13 14.19 -21.06 -4.41
N LEU A 14 14.95 -21.83 -3.64
CA LEU A 14 15.34 -23.20 -3.97
C LEU A 14 14.50 -24.24 -3.23
N PRO A 15 14.43 -25.51 -3.71
CA PRO A 15 13.88 -26.61 -2.92
C PRO A 15 14.63 -26.83 -1.59
N PRO A 16 13.94 -27.13 -0.48
CA PRO A 16 12.50 -27.40 -0.39
C PRO A 16 11.63 -26.16 -0.23
N GLN A 17 12.22 -24.98 -0.08
CA GLN A 17 11.50 -23.72 0.19
C GLN A 17 10.52 -23.36 -0.95
N SER A 18 10.91 -23.57 -2.20
CA SER A 18 10.05 -23.32 -3.37
C SER A 18 8.74 -24.14 -3.35
N ALA A 19 8.77 -25.35 -2.80
CA ALA A 19 7.55 -26.15 -2.64
C ALA A 19 6.57 -25.53 -1.63
N LEU A 20 7.10 -24.95 -0.54
CA LEU A 20 6.28 -24.24 0.46
C LEU A 20 5.67 -22.97 -0.14
N TRP A 21 6.44 -22.22 -0.92
CA TRP A 21 5.93 -21.04 -1.66
C TRP A 21 4.77 -21.40 -2.58
N ASN A 22 4.92 -22.43 -3.40
CA ASN A 22 3.86 -22.90 -4.30
C ASN A 22 2.57 -23.28 -3.54
N GLU A 23 2.71 -23.92 -2.37
CA GLU A 23 1.54 -24.29 -1.55
C GLU A 23 0.86 -23.06 -0.93
N VAL A 24 1.62 -22.05 -0.45
CA VAL A 24 1.07 -20.81 0.05
C VAL A 24 0.37 -20.04 -1.07
N GLU A 25 1.02 -19.88 -2.23
CA GLU A 25 0.41 -19.23 -3.41
C GLU A 25 -0.89 -19.93 -3.85
N ARG A 26 -0.92 -21.25 -3.85
CA ARG A 26 -2.13 -22.02 -4.17
C ARG A 26 -3.28 -21.68 -3.21
N LYS A 27 -3.02 -21.68 -1.90
CA LYS A 27 -4.01 -21.35 -0.87
C LYS A 27 -4.48 -19.89 -0.98
N VAL A 28 -3.58 -18.95 -1.22
CA VAL A 28 -3.90 -17.54 -1.41
C VAL A 28 -4.82 -17.36 -2.63
N ARG A 29 -4.50 -18.01 -3.74
CA ARG A 29 -5.33 -17.98 -4.96
C ARG A 29 -6.73 -18.48 -4.69
N GLU A 30 -6.87 -19.66 -4.08
CA GLU A 30 -8.17 -20.23 -3.74
C GLU A 30 -8.98 -19.34 -2.80
N HIS A 31 -8.29 -18.67 -1.85
CA HIS A 31 -8.93 -17.72 -0.95
C HIS A 31 -9.49 -16.51 -1.70
N PHE A 32 -8.72 -15.87 -2.57
CA PHE A 32 -9.18 -14.72 -3.36
C PHE A 32 -10.31 -15.10 -4.31
N GLU A 33 -10.24 -16.26 -4.96
CA GLU A 33 -11.29 -16.76 -5.86
C GLU A 33 -12.62 -17.00 -5.12
N ARG A 34 -12.60 -17.44 -3.85
CA ARG A 34 -13.82 -17.56 -3.02
C ARG A 34 -14.53 -16.23 -2.75
N TYR A 35 -13.79 -15.11 -2.76
CA TYR A 35 -14.35 -13.76 -2.68
C TYR A 35 -14.74 -13.18 -4.04
N GLY A 36 -14.64 -13.98 -5.11
CA GLY A 36 -15.03 -13.59 -6.47
C GLY A 36 -13.99 -12.75 -7.20
N TYR A 37 -12.71 -12.82 -6.78
CA TYR A 37 -11.63 -12.16 -7.50
C TYR A 37 -11.13 -13.02 -8.66
N GLU A 38 -10.90 -12.38 -9.80
CA GLU A 38 -10.36 -13.01 -11.01
C GLU A 38 -8.87 -12.70 -11.18
N ASN A 39 -8.09 -13.67 -11.67
CA ASN A 39 -6.65 -13.46 -11.87
C ASN A 39 -6.38 -12.46 -13.01
N ILE A 40 -5.56 -11.45 -12.73
CA ILE A 40 -5.01 -10.56 -13.74
C ILE A 40 -3.47 -10.63 -13.73
N ARG A 41 -2.86 -10.67 -14.92
CA ARG A 41 -1.40 -10.63 -15.07
C ARG A 41 -1.00 -9.46 -15.95
N THR A 42 -0.27 -8.53 -15.36
CA THR A 42 0.24 -7.34 -16.07
C THR A 42 1.72 -7.51 -16.42
N PRO A 43 2.24 -6.81 -17.43
CA PRO A 43 3.66 -6.78 -17.73
C PRO A 43 4.52 -6.39 -16.51
N ILE A 44 5.76 -6.88 -16.49
CA ILE A 44 6.75 -6.49 -15.47
C ILE A 44 7.34 -5.11 -15.78
N ILE A 45 7.41 -4.76 -17.06
CA ILE A 45 7.92 -3.47 -17.53
C ILE A 45 6.77 -2.59 -18.01
N GLU A 46 6.78 -1.34 -17.58
CA GLU A 46 5.77 -0.33 -17.91
C GLU A 46 6.44 0.99 -18.29
N GLN A 47 5.70 1.92 -18.88
CA GLN A 47 6.19 3.29 -19.06
C GLN A 47 6.38 3.94 -17.68
N SER A 48 7.49 4.64 -17.48
CA SER A 48 7.81 5.29 -16.20
C SER A 48 6.75 6.29 -15.76
N GLU A 49 6.12 6.96 -16.72
CA GLU A 49 5.03 7.91 -16.51
C GLU A 49 3.83 7.30 -15.76
N LEU A 50 3.56 6.01 -15.94
CA LEU A 50 2.51 5.30 -15.21
C LEU A 50 2.70 5.47 -13.70
N PHE A 51 3.91 5.20 -13.21
CA PHE A 51 4.21 5.25 -11.78
C PHE A 51 4.37 6.68 -11.26
N MET A 52 4.92 7.58 -12.06
CA MET A 52 5.03 9.01 -11.69
C MET A 52 3.66 9.63 -11.45
N ARG A 53 2.69 9.37 -12.33
CA ARG A 53 1.32 9.89 -12.19
C ARG A 53 0.52 9.21 -11.07
N SER A 54 0.70 7.89 -10.88
CA SER A 54 -0.10 7.13 -9.92
C SER A 54 0.44 7.21 -8.50
N ILE A 55 1.74 7.00 -8.30
CA ILE A 55 2.36 6.88 -6.96
C ILE A 55 2.60 8.26 -6.33
N GLY A 56 2.89 9.27 -7.15
CA GLY A 56 3.26 10.62 -6.74
C GLY A 56 4.76 10.87 -6.86
N GLU A 57 5.12 11.98 -7.51
CA GLU A 57 6.51 12.35 -7.82
C GLU A 57 7.38 12.56 -6.58
N ASP A 58 6.79 13.03 -5.48
CA ASP A 58 7.47 13.29 -4.21
C ASP A 58 7.57 12.07 -3.27
N THR A 59 7.29 10.86 -3.77
CA THR A 59 7.41 9.64 -2.98
C THR A 59 8.82 9.05 -3.08
N ASP A 60 9.30 8.41 -2.01
CA ASP A 60 10.62 7.74 -2.02
C ASP A 60 10.73 6.70 -3.15
N ILE A 61 9.60 6.05 -3.50
CA ILE A 61 9.55 5.07 -4.58
C ILE A 61 9.91 5.72 -5.91
N VAL A 62 9.26 6.84 -6.26
CA VAL A 62 9.50 7.53 -7.54
C VAL A 62 10.84 8.25 -7.55
N GLU A 63 11.21 8.93 -6.45
CA GLU A 63 12.47 9.68 -6.37
C GLU A 63 13.73 8.80 -6.40
N LYS A 64 13.71 7.59 -5.76
CA LYS A 64 14.93 6.86 -5.43
C LYS A 64 14.88 5.36 -5.66
N GLU A 65 13.70 4.75 -5.73
CA GLU A 65 13.60 3.29 -5.65
C GLU A 65 13.20 2.63 -6.98
N MET A 66 12.78 3.37 -8.00
CA MET A 66 12.43 2.81 -9.30
C MET A 66 13.68 2.35 -10.07
N TYR A 67 13.60 1.16 -10.69
CA TYR A 67 14.53 0.71 -11.71
C TYR A 67 14.07 1.22 -13.07
N THR A 68 14.60 2.36 -13.49
CA THR A 68 14.23 3.05 -14.72
C THR A 68 15.38 3.03 -15.73
N PHE A 69 15.07 2.77 -17.01
CA PHE A 69 16.02 2.76 -18.11
C PHE A 69 15.34 3.12 -19.43
N SER A 70 16.13 3.49 -20.42
CA SER A 70 15.62 3.79 -21.76
C SER A 70 15.60 2.55 -22.63
N ASP A 71 14.51 2.35 -23.40
CA ASP A 71 14.50 1.35 -24.44
C ASP A 71 15.28 1.82 -25.69
N ARG A 72 15.39 0.94 -26.70
CA ARG A 72 16.12 1.28 -27.95
C ARG A 72 15.53 2.44 -28.75
N LYS A 73 14.29 2.85 -28.46
CA LYS A 73 13.61 4.00 -29.08
C LYS A 73 13.64 5.25 -28.19
N GLY A 74 14.36 5.22 -27.07
CA GLY A 74 14.49 6.33 -26.12
C GLY A 74 13.30 6.51 -25.19
N ARG A 75 12.35 5.56 -25.11
CA ARG A 75 11.23 5.64 -24.16
C ARG A 75 11.71 5.27 -22.77
N SER A 76 11.30 6.06 -21.77
CA SER A 76 11.56 5.75 -20.35
C SER A 76 10.65 4.60 -19.90
N ILE A 77 11.25 3.51 -19.49
CA ILE A 77 10.55 2.32 -18.98
C ILE A 77 11.05 1.96 -17.58
N THR A 78 10.20 1.35 -16.78
CA THR A 78 10.45 1.04 -15.37
C THR A 78 10.04 -0.41 -15.09
N LEU A 79 10.85 -1.13 -14.31
CA LEU A 79 10.41 -2.37 -13.69
C LEU A 79 9.37 -2.01 -12.60
N ARG A 80 8.19 -2.62 -12.65
CA ARG A 80 7.07 -2.27 -11.78
C ARG A 80 7.45 -2.31 -10.27
N PRO A 81 7.31 -1.19 -9.55
CA PRO A 81 7.59 -1.14 -8.10
C PRO A 81 6.42 -1.61 -7.24
N GLU A 82 5.22 -1.75 -7.82
CA GLU A 82 3.99 -2.21 -7.18
C GLU A 82 2.97 -2.65 -8.25
N GLY A 83 1.87 -3.30 -7.85
CA GLY A 83 0.91 -3.89 -8.79
C GLY A 83 -0.31 -3.04 -9.10
N THR A 84 -0.77 -2.18 -8.18
CA THR A 84 -2.04 -1.44 -8.29
C THR A 84 -2.11 -0.58 -9.54
N ALA A 85 -1.09 0.25 -9.81
CA ALA A 85 -1.05 1.10 -11.01
C ALA A 85 -1.12 0.28 -12.30
N CYS A 86 -0.43 -0.87 -12.34
CA CYS A 86 -0.45 -1.77 -13.49
C CYS A 86 -1.84 -2.36 -13.73
N VAL A 87 -2.56 -2.75 -12.65
CA VAL A 87 -3.93 -3.27 -12.73
C VAL A 87 -4.89 -2.18 -13.19
N VAL A 88 -4.79 -0.96 -12.63
CA VAL A 88 -5.61 0.20 -13.05
C VAL A 88 -5.40 0.48 -14.54
N ARG A 89 -4.15 0.60 -14.99
CA ARG A 89 -3.83 0.82 -16.41
C ARG A 89 -4.42 -0.29 -17.30
N ALA A 90 -4.26 -1.56 -16.91
CA ALA A 90 -4.80 -2.68 -17.67
C ALA A 90 -6.33 -2.64 -17.73
N ALA A 91 -6.99 -2.38 -16.58
CA ALA A 91 -8.44 -2.31 -16.50
C ALA A 91 -9.01 -1.16 -17.34
N MET A 92 -8.33 -0.01 -17.39
CA MET A 92 -8.70 1.12 -18.27
C MET A 92 -8.47 0.78 -19.74
N GLN A 93 -7.27 0.30 -20.10
CA GLN A 93 -6.88 0.02 -21.50
C GLN A 93 -7.78 -1.02 -22.17
N HIS A 94 -8.27 -1.99 -21.40
CA HIS A 94 -9.13 -3.08 -21.90
C HIS A 94 -10.61 -2.86 -21.56
N GLU A 95 -11.01 -1.64 -21.15
CA GLU A 95 -12.41 -1.27 -20.88
C GLU A 95 -13.11 -2.20 -19.89
N LEU A 96 -12.36 -2.70 -18.89
CA LEU A 96 -12.89 -3.63 -17.88
C LEU A 96 -13.68 -2.91 -16.79
N LEU A 97 -13.50 -1.58 -16.66
CA LEU A 97 -14.20 -0.74 -15.68
C LEU A 97 -15.55 -0.29 -16.25
N GLY A 98 -16.61 -0.35 -15.46
CA GLY A 98 -17.95 0.03 -15.89
C GLY A 98 -18.93 0.04 -14.72
N GLN A 99 -20.23 -0.19 -15.00
CA GLN A 99 -21.30 -0.16 -13.99
C GLN A 99 -21.28 -1.30 -12.98
N LYS A 100 -20.52 -2.38 -13.24
CA LYS A 100 -20.44 -3.54 -12.36
C LYS A 100 -19.16 -3.48 -11.53
N ILE A 101 -19.26 -3.98 -10.28
CA ILE A 101 -18.09 -4.21 -9.45
C ILE A 101 -17.18 -5.21 -10.14
N LYS A 102 -15.88 -4.87 -10.23
CA LYS A 102 -14.82 -5.72 -10.75
C LYS A 102 -13.81 -6.00 -9.65
N LYS A 103 -13.41 -7.25 -9.55
CA LYS A 103 -12.48 -7.74 -8.52
C LYS A 103 -11.34 -8.48 -9.20
N PHE A 104 -10.12 -7.99 -9.07
CA PHE A 104 -8.93 -8.62 -9.63
C PHE A 104 -7.91 -8.95 -8.54
N TYR A 105 -7.25 -10.11 -8.67
CA TYR A 105 -6.05 -10.40 -7.88
C TYR A 105 -4.86 -10.61 -8.79
N TYR A 106 -3.69 -10.26 -8.28
CA TYR A 106 -2.40 -10.48 -8.95
C TYR A 106 -1.39 -11.07 -7.98
N MET A 107 -0.44 -11.82 -8.54
CA MET A 107 0.68 -12.41 -7.82
C MET A 107 1.93 -12.29 -8.69
N GLY A 108 3.07 -11.93 -8.12
CA GLY A 108 4.30 -11.88 -8.87
C GLY A 108 5.33 -10.86 -8.40
N PRO A 109 6.46 -10.76 -9.13
CA PRO A 109 7.61 -9.96 -8.72
C PRO A 109 7.39 -8.47 -8.91
N MET A 110 7.92 -7.69 -7.95
CA MET A 110 8.04 -6.24 -7.93
C MET A 110 9.50 -5.85 -7.70
N PHE A 111 9.87 -4.60 -8.02
CA PHE A 111 11.26 -4.18 -8.02
C PHE A 111 11.41 -2.80 -7.39
N ARG A 112 12.22 -2.71 -6.30
CA ARG A 112 12.55 -1.44 -5.66
C ARG A 112 14.02 -1.41 -5.27
N TYR A 113 14.71 -0.34 -5.60
CA TYR A 113 16.12 -0.13 -5.22
C TYR A 113 16.23 0.27 -3.75
N GLU A 114 15.81 -0.64 -2.87
CA GLU A 114 15.87 -0.45 -1.43
C GLU A 114 17.16 -1.01 -0.82
N ARG A 115 17.46 -0.59 0.41
CA ARG A 115 18.52 -1.21 1.21
C ARG A 115 18.05 -2.61 1.65
N PRO A 116 18.73 -3.68 1.20
CA PRO A 116 18.30 -5.04 1.52
C PRO A 116 18.38 -5.35 3.02
N GLN A 117 17.34 -5.98 3.54
CA GLN A 117 17.26 -6.52 4.90
C GLN A 117 16.23 -7.67 4.93
N ALA A 118 16.07 -8.34 6.07
CA ALA A 118 15.10 -9.43 6.20
C ALA A 118 13.68 -8.95 5.78
N GLY A 119 13.06 -9.69 4.85
CA GLY A 119 11.74 -9.35 4.29
C GLY A 119 11.70 -8.08 3.42
N ARG A 120 12.85 -7.53 3.01
CA ARG A 120 12.95 -6.36 2.14
C ARG A 120 14.04 -6.57 1.10
N GLN A 121 13.64 -6.98 -0.07
CA GLN A 121 14.51 -7.29 -1.19
C GLN A 121 14.35 -6.24 -2.31
N ARG A 122 15.31 -6.21 -3.25
CA ARG A 122 15.21 -5.38 -4.46
C ARG A 122 14.30 -5.98 -5.51
N GLN A 123 14.26 -7.30 -5.59
CA GLN A 123 13.19 -8.05 -6.22
C GLN A 123 12.42 -8.75 -5.10
N PHE A 124 11.13 -8.54 -5.02
CA PHE A 124 10.23 -9.13 -4.01
C PHE A 124 8.89 -9.47 -4.67
N HIS A 125 8.08 -10.29 -4.02
CA HIS A 125 6.80 -10.70 -4.55
C HIS A 125 5.65 -10.04 -3.79
N GLN A 126 4.61 -9.66 -4.54
CA GLN A 126 3.36 -9.19 -3.99
C GLN A 126 2.22 -10.13 -4.35
N LEU A 127 1.35 -10.34 -3.36
CA LEU A 127 0.03 -10.95 -3.48
C LEU A 127 -0.96 -9.81 -3.26
N GLY A 128 -1.67 -9.36 -4.30
CA GLY A 128 -2.52 -8.20 -4.19
C GLY A 128 -3.91 -8.40 -4.76
N VAL A 129 -4.85 -7.58 -4.31
CA VAL A 129 -6.23 -7.53 -4.79
C VAL A 129 -6.66 -6.09 -5.03
N GLU A 130 -7.49 -5.90 -6.06
CA GLU A 130 -8.06 -4.60 -6.41
C GLU A 130 -9.55 -4.77 -6.73
N MET A 131 -10.41 -4.00 -6.05
CA MET A 131 -11.85 -3.94 -6.29
C MET A 131 -12.23 -2.58 -6.83
N PHE A 132 -12.94 -2.55 -7.95
CA PHE A 132 -13.38 -1.33 -8.64
C PHE A 132 -14.90 -1.27 -8.74
N GLY A 133 -15.44 -0.05 -8.87
CA GLY A 133 -16.84 0.19 -9.18
C GLY A 133 -17.73 0.36 -7.94
N THR A 134 -17.17 0.61 -6.76
CA THR A 134 -17.95 0.87 -5.55
C THR A 134 -17.31 1.90 -4.62
N TYR A 135 -18.12 2.82 -4.13
CA TYR A 135 -17.78 3.78 -3.09
C TYR A 135 -18.26 3.34 -1.69
N SER A 136 -18.86 2.16 -1.60
CA SER A 136 -19.40 1.66 -0.33
C SER A 136 -18.31 1.40 0.70
N PRO A 137 -18.45 1.91 1.94
CA PRO A 137 -17.53 1.60 3.04
C PRO A 137 -17.50 0.11 3.42
N LEU A 138 -18.55 -0.65 3.08
CA LEU A 138 -18.57 -2.10 3.32
C LEU A 138 -17.55 -2.85 2.47
N ALA A 139 -17.19 -2.31 1.30
CA ALA A 139 -16.11 -2.87 0.48
C ALA A 139 -14.74 -2.75 1.15
N ASP A 140 -14.51 -1.68 1.91
CA ASP A 140 -13.29 -1.50 2.70
C ASP A 140 -13.21 -2.56 3.80
N ALA A 141 -14.30 -2.74 4.55
CA ALA A 141 -14.40 -3.74 5.61
C ALA A 141 -14.25 -5.17 5.07
N GLU A 142 -14.90 -5.50 3.93
CA GLU A 142 -14.72 -6.80 3.24
C GLU A 142 -13.25 -7.03 2.88
N THR A 143 -12.59 -6.02 2.30
CA THR A 143 -11.20 -6.09 1.87
C THR A 143 -10.25 -6.33 3.06
N ILE A 144 -10.44 -5.62 4.17
CA ILE A 144 -9.67 -5.82 5.41
C ILE A 144 -9.94 -7.20 6.00
N SER A 145 -11.21 -7.59 6.12
CA SER A 145 -11.62 -8.89 6.66
C SER A 145 -11.03 -10.04 5.84
N MET A 146 -11.07 -9.94 4.50
CA MET A 146 -10.50 -10.95 3.61
C MET A 146 -9.01 -11.15 3.86
N MET A 147 -8.24 -10.08 4.05
CA MET A 147 -6.81 -10.16 4.36
C MET A 147 -6.55 -10.83 5.72
N VAL A 148 -7.32 -10.48 6.75
CA VAL A 148 -7.20 -11.09 8.09
C VAL A 148 -7.56 -12.59 8.03
N ARG A 149 -8.67 -12.93 7.36
CA ARG A 149 -9.10 -14.33 7.19
C ARG A 149 -8.11 -15.17 6.38
N LEU A 150 -7.41 -14.55 5.42
CA LEU A 150 -6.30 -15.21 4.72
C LEU A 150 -5.20 -15.62 5.70
N PHE A 151 -4.75 -14.71 6.58
CA PHE A 151 -3.70 -15.03 7.56
C PHE A 151 -4.16 -16.10 8.57
N GLU A 152 -5.40 -16.04 9.03
CA GLU A 152 -5.99 -17.07 9.88
C GLU A 152 -6.00 -18.44 9.19
N MET A 153 -6.43 -18.51 7.92
CA MET A 153 -6.46 -19.72 7.11
C MET A 153 -5.08 -20.32 6.88
N LEU A 154 -4.05 -19.46 6.75
CA LEU A 154 -2.66 -19.90 6.67
C LEU A 154 -2.06 -20.31 8.02
N GLY A 155 -2.80 -20.17 9.12
CA GLY A 155 -2.36 -20.53 10.47
C GLY A 155 -1.54 -19.45 11.18
N LEU A 156 -1.44 -18.26 10.61
CA LEU A 156 -0.70 -17.13 11.20
C LEU A 156 -1.53 -16.50 12.32
N LYS A 157 -0.99 -16.53 13.54
CA LYS A 157 -1.62 -15.97 14.75
C LYS A 157 -0.93 -14.66 15.15
N GLY A 158 -1.65 -13.81 15.88
CA GLY A 158 -1.04 -12.59 16.45
C GLY A 158 -0.83 -11.47 15.44
N VAL A 159 -1.61 -11.44 14.37
CA VAL A 159 -1.67 -10.28 13.47
C VAL A 159 -2.41 -9.12 14.14
N SER A 160 -1.96 -7.90 13.88
CA SER A 160 -2.61 -6.67 14.33
C SER A 160 -3.01 -5.83 13.13
N VAL A 161 -4.27 -5.43 13.07
CA VAL A 161 -4.79 -4.50 12.06
C VAL A 161 -4.66 -3.09 12.59
N ASN A 162 -3.83 -2.27 11.95
CA ASN A 162 -3.74 -0.84 12.19
C ASN A 162 -4.57 -0.13 11.13
N ILE A 163 -5.49 0.76 11.54
CA ILE A 163 -6.40 1.44 10.61
C ILE A 163 -6.40 2.95 10.85
N ASN A 164 -6.60 3.71 9.80
CA ASN A 164 -6.83 5.15 9.82
C ASN A 164 -7.71 5.55 8.63
N THR A 165 -8.05 6.82 8.56
CA THR A 165 -8.68 7.42 7.38
C THR A 165 -7.89 8.65 6.93
N LEU A 166 -7.86 8.92 5.64
CA LEU A 166 -7.37 10.16 5.06
C LEU A 166 -8.53 11.11 4.69
N GLY A 167 -9.76 10.63 4.85
CA GLY A 167 -10.95 11.35 4.42
C GLY A 167 -11.06 11.46 2.90
N ASP A 168 -12.02 12.27 2.47
CA ASP A 168 -12.16 12.70 1.09
C ASP A 168 -11.15 13.80 0.73
N LYS A 169 -11.20 14.28 -0.49
CA LYS A 169 -10.28 15.32 -0.99
C LYS A 169 -10.36 16.61 -0.17
N GLU A 170 -11.57 17.02 0.23
CA GLU A 170 -11.78 18.23 1.05
C GLU A 170 -11.14 18.06 2.44
N SER A 171 -11.40 16.94 3.11
CA SER A 171 -10.82 16.61 4.41
C SER A 171 -9.30 16.59 4.36
N LEU A 172 -8.75 15.97 3.31
CA LEU A 172 -7.30 15.81 3.13
C LEU A 172 -6.62 17.16 2.90
N GLU A 173 -7.19 18.03 2.06
CA GLU A 173 -6.64 19.36 1.81
C GLU A 173 -6.71 20.25 3.06
N LYS A 174 -7.82 20.21 3.79
CA LYS A 174 -7.95 20.90 5.08
C LYS A 174 -6.89 20.40 6.07
N TYR A 175 -6.71 19.10 6.17
CA TYR A 175 -5.70 18.50 7.06
C TYR A 175 -4.28 18.90 6.67
N ARG A 176 -3.94 18.85 5.37
CA ARG A 176 -2.63 19.30 4.87
C ARG A 176 -2.35 20.76 5.25
N GLY A 177 -3.36 21.64 5.16
CA GLY A 177 -3.24 23.04 5.57
C GLY A 177 -2.91 23.18 7.04
N VAL A 178 -3.72 22.57 7.92
CA VAL A 178 -3.53 22.61 9.39
C VAL A 178 -2.21 21.94 9.81
N LEU A 179 -1.89 20.79 9.20
CA LEU A 179 -0.63 20.08 9.47
C LEU A 179 0.59 20.93 9.10
N ARG A 180 0.55 21.62 7.93
CA ARG A 180 1.64 22.48 7.48
C ARG A 180 1.81 23.69 8.41
N GLU A 181 0.74 24.34 8.84
CA GLU A 181 0.78 25.45 9.78
C GLU A 181 1.42 25.04 11.11
N ARG A 182 0.94 23.93 11.70
CA ARG A 182 1.47 23.42 12.96
C ARG A 182 2.92 22.93 12.86
N ALA A 183 3.26 22.27 11.77
CA ALA A 183 4.62 21.81 11.55
C ALA A 183 5.62 22.94 11.36
N ARG A 184 5.23 24.05 10.71
CA ARG A 184 6.09 25.24 10.55
C ARG A 184 6.51 25.84 11.91
N ALA A 185 5.66 25.80 12.92
CA ALA A 185 5.99 26.26 14.27
C ALA A 185 7.10 25.43 14.94
N ASN A 186 7.36 24.21 14.44
CA ASN A 186 8.38 23.30 14.94
C ASN A 186 9.52 23.05 13.97
N PHE A 187 9.66 23.87 12.90
CA PHE A 187 10.57 23.64 11.77
C PHE A 187 12.01 23.32 12.21
N ASP A 188 12.57 24.14 13.11
CA ASP A 188 13.97 24.01 13.58
C ASP A 188 14.22 22.75 14.44
N LYS A 189 13.15 22.13 14.93
CA LYS A 189 13.23 20.88 15.72
C LYS A 189 13.18 19.62 14.87
N PHE A 190 12.80 19.75 13.58
CA PHE A 190 12.69 18.62 12.67
C PHE A 190 14.05 18.19 12.12
N CYS A 191 14.18 16.90 11.83
CA CYS A 191 15.33 16.40 11.08
C CYS A 191 15.33 16.96 9.64
N PRO A 192 16.50 16.97 8.95
CA PRO A 192 16.60 17.55 7.59
C PRO A 192 15.60 16.98 6.60
N ASP A 193 15.29 15.69 6.70
CA ASP A 193 14.30 15.05 5.83
C ASP A 193 12.88 15.58 6.09
N CYS A 194 12.49 15.79 7.35
CA CYS A 194 11.20 16.37 7.70
C CYS A 194 11.10 17.84 7.29
N GLN A 195 12.17 18.62 7.40
CA GLN A 195 12.20 20.00 6.89
C GLN A 195 11.93 20.04 5.38
N ARG A 196 12.55 19.13 4.60
CA ARG A 196 12.29 19.00 3.17
C ARG A 196 10.87 18.53 2.87
N ARG A 197 10.36 17.52 3.61
CA ARG A 197 9.01 16.98 3.46
C ARG A 197 7.91 18.00 3.77
N LEU A 198 8.14 18.92 4.70
CA LEU A 198 7.20 19.99 5.03
C LEU A 198 6.86 20.85 3.81
N GLU A 199 7.83 21.13 2.95
CA GLU A 199 7.62 21.96 1.74
C GLU A 199 7.02 21.16 0.58
N ARG A 200 7.41 19.89 0.41
CA ARG A 200 6.99 19.05 -0.70
C ARG A 200 5.72 18.26 -0.43
N ASN A 201 5.76 17.39 0.58
CA ASN A 201 4.65 16.52 0.93
C ASN A 201 4.53 16.39 2.45
N VAL A 202 3.71 17.27 3.03
CA VAL A 202 3.57 17.40 4.49
C VAL A 202 3.07 16.13 5.17
N LEU A 203 2.29 15.29 4.50
CA LEU A 203 1.82 14.01 5.06
C LEU A 203 2.98 13.04 5.34
N ARG A 204 4.08 13.16 4.60
CA ARG A 204 5.29 12.33 4.81
C ARG A 204 6.03 12.64 6.11
N LEU A 205 5.71 13.74 6.78
CA LEU A 205 6.20 13.99 8.14
C LEU A 205 5.83 12.82 9.05
N LEU A 206 4.60 12.30 8.96
CA LEU A 206 4.06 11.24 9.81
C LEU A 206 4.79 9.91 9.64
N ASP A 207 5.48 9.70 8.53
CA ASP A 207 6.32 8.51 8.25
C ASP A 207 7.71 8.57 8.91
N CYS A 208 8.10 9.70 9.52
CA CYS A 208 9.44 9.86 10.07
C CYS A 208 9.68 8.91 11.25
N LYS A 209 10.84 8.25 11.25
CA LYS A 209 11.25 7.32 12.32
C LYS A 209 12.19 7.95 13.35
N VAL A 210 12.55 9.23 13.18
CA VAL A 210 13.42 9.95 14.12
C VAL A 210 12.64 10.24 15.41
N PRO A 211 13.13 9.81 16.60
CA PRO A 211 12.37 9.91 17.85
C PRO A 211 11.90 11.33 18.18
N THR A 212 12.77 12.32 17.99
CA THR A 212 12.42 13.73 18.25
C THR A 212 11.29 14.24 17.34
N CYS A 213 11.26 13.84 16.08
CA CYS A 213 10.17 14.16 15.18
C CYS A 213 8.88 13.45 15.59
N GLN A 214 8.96 12.16 15.96
CA GLN A 214 7.79 11.39 16.40
C GLN A 214 7.15 11.97 17.66
N GLU A 215 7.95 12.51 18.59
CA GLU A 215 7.45 13.17 19.79
C GLU A 215 6.63 14.43 19.44
N ILE A 216 7.12 15.25 18.51
CA ILE A 216 6.38 16.43 18.00
C ILE A 216 5.08 15.98 17.33
N PHE A 217 5.11 14.95 16.49
CA PHE A 217 3.92 14.44 15.78
C PHE A 217 2.85 13.95 16.76
N LYS A 218 3.27 13.33 17.85
CA LYS A 218 2.35 12.81 18.87
C LYS A 218 1.70 13.90 19.72
N ASN A 219 2.44 14.96 20.02
CA ASN A 219 2.01 15.95 21.02
C ASN A 219 1.45 17.23 20.40
N ASP A 220 1.96 17.67 19.24
CA ASP A 220 1.72 19.01 18.71
C ASP A 220 0.93 19.01 17.39
N LEU A 221 0.81 17.84 16.70
CA LEU A 221 0.11 17.80 15.44
C LEU A 221 -1.33 17.30 15.56
N PRO A 222 -2.27 17.87 14.78
CA PRO A 222 -3.68 17.49 14.80
C PRO A 222 -3.89 16.09 14.23
N SER A 223 -5.02 15.48 14.61
CA SER A 223 -5.51 14.28 13.95
C SER A 223 -6.26 14.64 12.67
N ILE A 224 -6.15 13.79 11.63
CA ILE A 224 -6.99 13.91 10.42
C ILE A 224 -8.48 13.88 10.77
N LYS A 225 -8.87 13.17 11.85
CA LYS A 225 -10.26 13.06 12.29
C LYS A 225 -10.89 14.41 12.62
N ASP A 226 -10.09 15.40 13.03
CA ASP A 226 -10.55 16.75 13.35
C ASP A 226 -10.87 17.58 12.07
N CYS A 227 -10.48 17.07 10.92
CA CYS A 227 -10.63 17.73 9.62
C CYS A 227 -11.62 17.02 8.69
N LEU A 228 -12.18 15.88 9.09
CA LEU A 228 -13.11 15.12 8.25
C LEU A 228 -14.39 15.91 7.93
N SER A 229 -14.86 15.79 6.69
CA SER A 229 -16.22 16.14 6.33
C SER A 229 -17.21 15.18 7.01
N ASP A 230 -18.48 15.57 7.10
CA ASP A 230 -19.52 14.70 7.68
C ASP A 230 -19.65 13.39 6.90
N GLU A 231 -19.50 13.45 5.57
CA GLU A 231 -19.55 12.28 4.70
C GLU A 231 -18.35 11.35 4.93
N ALA A 232 -17.13 11.89 4.99
CA ALA A 232 -15.93 11.12 5.26
C ALA A 232 -15.94 10.49 6.66
N LYS A 233 -16.46 11.23 7.65
CA LYS A 233 -16.65 10.73 9.01
C LYS A 233 -17.63 9.55 9.03
N LYS A 234 -18.80 9.70 8.40
CA LYS A 234 -19.80 8.63 8.30
C LYS A 234 -19.26 7.40 7.57
N HIS A 235 -18.49 7.62 6.50
CA HIS A 235 -17.82 6.52 5.79
C HIS A 235 -16.93 5.73 6.75
N TYR A 236 -16.03 6.40 7.46
CA TYR A 236 -15.09 5.77 8.37
C TYR A 236 -15.78 5.05 9.53
N GLU A 237 -16.78 5.68 10.17
CA GLU A 237 -17.59 5.07 11.23
C GLU A 237 -18.31 3.81 10.75
N THR A 238 -18.78 3.80 9.50
CA THR A 238 -19.43 2.62 8.89
C THR A 238 -18.42 1.48 8.68
N VAL A 239 -17.18 1.79 8.26
CA VAL A 239 -16.10 0.79 8.16
C VAL A 239 -15.80 0.16 9.50
N LEU A 240 -15.59 0.98 10.55
CA LEU A 240 -15.27 0.49 11.89
C LEU A 240 -16.40 -0.41 12.43
N LYS A 241 -17.65 0.07 12.32
CA LYS A 241 -18.81 -0.73 12.73
C LYS A 241 -18.87 -2.07 11.98
N ALA A 242 -18.64 -2.09 10.68
CA ALA A 242 -18.66 -3.33 9.90
C ALA A 242 -17.55 -4.30 10.33
N LEU A 243 -16.36 -3.80 10.67
CA LEU A 243 -15.28 -4.62 11.21
C LEU A 243 -15.64 -5.22 12.57
N ASP A 244 -16.27 -4.42 13.46
CA ASP A 244 -16.78 -4.90 14.75
C ASP A 244 -17.83 -6.00 14.56
N ASP A 245 -18.78 -5.79 13.66
CA ASP A 245 -19.85 -6.76 13.33
C ASP A 245 -19.28 -8.07 12.73
N MET A 246 -18.12 -8.01 12.05
CA MET A 246 -17.38 -9.17 11.50
C MET A 246 -16.43 -9.82 12.53
N GLY A 247 -16.29 -9.26 13.72
CA GLY A 247 -15.38 -9.72 14.77
C GLY A 247 -13.90 -9.51 14.42
N ILE A 248 -13.56 -8.51 13.61
CA ILE A 248 -12.18 -8.14 13.27
C ILE A 248 -11.67 -7.09 14.25
N SER A 249 -10.69 -7.46 15.05
CA SER A 249 -10.03 -6.54 15.96
C SER A 249 -9.08 -5.62 15.21
N TYR A 250 -9.08 -4.34 15.57
CA TYR A 250 -8.21 -3.32 14.97
C TYR A 250 -7.72 -2.30 16.02
N VAL A 251 -6.68 -1.58 15.64
CA VAL A 251 -6.14 -0.44 16.40
C VAL A 251 -6.18 0.79 15.52
N GLU A 252 -6.90 1.81 15.95
CA GLU A 252 -6.87 3.09 15.26
C GLU A 252 -5.53 3.79 15.51
N LYS A 253 -4.83 4.13 14.41
CA LYS A 253 -3.55 4.84 14.45
C LYS A 253 -3.63 6.17 13.69
N PRO A 254 -3.89 7.29 14.36
CA PRO A 254 -4.07 8.59 13.71
C PRO A 254 -2.88 9.06 12.86
N GLN A 255 -1.68 8.55 13.15
CA GLN A 255 -0.46 8.86 12.40
C GLN A 255 -0.17 7.88 11.27
N LEU A 256 -1.00 6.85 11.08
CA LEU A 256 -0.81 5.92 9.96
C LEU A 256 -1.01 6.67 8.64
N VAL A 257 0.01 6.63 7.82
CA VAL A 257 0.01 7.03 6.42
C VAL A 257 0.64 5.92 5.58
N ARG A 258 0.50 5.96 4.27
CA ARG A 258 1.06 4.95 3.35
C ARG A 258 2.10 5.57 2.43
N GLY A 259 3.01 4.74 1.95
CA GLY A 259 4.12 5.11 1.06
C GLY A 259 3.71 5.53 -0.35
N LEU A 260 2.41 5.64 -0.65
CA LEU A 260 1.83 5.91 -1.95
C LEU A 260 0.78 7.01 -1.79
N ASP A 261 0.79 8.01 -2.67
CA ASP A 261 -0.02 9.22 -2.48
C ASP A 261 -1.45 9.12 -3.03
N TYR A 262 -1.80 8.02 -3.68
CA TYR A 262 -3.13 7.83 -4.27
C TYR A 262 -4.24 7.49 -3.28
N TYR A 263 -3.90 7.19 -2.02
CA TYR A 263 -4.93 6.79 -1.05
C TYR A 263 -5.85 7.93 -0.64
N THR A 264 -7.13 7.56 -0.48
CA THR A 264 -8.22 8.37 0.07
C THR A 264 -8.95 7.57 1.14
N HIS A 265 -9.80 8.20 1.96
CA HIS A 265 -10.61 7.50 2.97
C HIS A 265 -9.82 6.46 3.77
N THR A 266 -10.30 5.22 3.83
CA THR A 266 -9.73 4.14 4.63
C THR A 266 -8.34 3.75 4.17
N ILE A 267 -7.39 3.72 5.11
CA ILE A 267 -6.08 3.09 4.95
C ILE A 267 -5.83 2.12 6.09
N PHE A 268 -5.13 1.04 5.82
CA PHE A 268 -4.81 0.04 6.83
C PHE A 268 -3.47 -0.65 6.56
N GLU A 269 -2.93 -1.21 7.61
CA GLU A 269 -1.72 -2.02 7.61
C GLU A 269 -1.90 -3.19 8.56
N VAL A 270 -1.51 -4.39 8.12
CA VAL A 270 -1.51 -5.57 8.98
C VAL A 270 -0.09 -5.92 9.35
N THR A 271 0.18 -5.98 10.64
CA THR A 271 1.52 -6.21 11.21
C THR A 271 1.61 -7.53 11.95
N HIS A 272 2.84 -8.04 12.10
CA HIS A 272 3.13 -9.23 12.88
C HIS A 272 4.47 -9.10 13.61
N ASN A 273 4.50 -9.44 14.90
CA ASN A 273 5.64 -9.20 15.78
C ASN A 273 6.93 -9.95 15.39
N SER A 274 6.83 -11.07 14.64
CA SER A 274 8.01 -11.84 14.20
C SER A 274 8.89 -11.10 13.19
N LEU A 275 8.40 -10.01 12.58
CA LEU A 275 9.11 -9.25 11.57
C LEU A 275 10.01 -8.12 12.13
N GLY A 276 10.04 -7.94 13.44
CA GLY A 276 10.88 -6.91 14.10
C GLY A 276 10.40 -5.49 13.81
N SER A 277 11.32 -4.56 13.55
CA SER A 277 11.01 -3.13 13.36
C SER A 277 10.29 -2.79 12.04
N GLN A 278 10.24 -3.72 11.10
CA GLN A 278 9.53 -3.62 9.83
C GLN A 278 8.40 -4.65 9.81
N ASP A 279 7.49 -4.51 10.76
CA ASP A 279 6.49 -5.50 11.16
C ASP A 279 5.30 -5.66 10.21
N ALA A 280 5.17 -4.82 9.18
CA ALA A 280 4.08 -4.89 8.21
C ALA A 280 4.17 -6.13 7.32
N LEU A 281 3.17 -7.00 7.38
CA LEU A 281 2.94 -8.08 6.41
C LEU A 281 2.44 -7.54 5.08
N GLY A 282 1.57 -6.55 5.14
CA GLY A 282 0.96 -5.91 4.00
C GLY A 282 0.03 -4.79 4.45
N GLY A 283 -0.66 -4.21 3.50
CA GLY A 283 -1.64 -3.17 3.77
C GLY A 283 -2.23 -2.62 2.49
N GLY A 284 -3.19 -1.74 2.67
CA GLY A 284 -3.97 -1.20 1.57
C GLY A 284 -4.85 -0.05 1.99
N GLY A 285 -5.90 0.14 1.24
CA GLY A 285 -6.88 1.18 1.47
C GLY A 285 -7.67 1.52 0.23
N ARG A 286 -8.48 2.57 0.36
CA ARG A 286 -9.29 3.14 -0.71
C ARG A 286 -8.50 4.16 -1.53
N TYR A 287 -8.74 4.20 -2.84
CA TYR A 287 -8.04 5.10 -3.77
C TYR A 287 -8.98 5.53 -4.91
N ASN A 288 -10.05 6.25 -4.54
CA ASN A 288 -11.13 6.63 -5.45
C ASN A 288 -10.69 7.51 -6.63
N ASP A 289 -9.63 8.31 -6.43
CA ASP A 289 -9.19 9.30 -7.41
C ASP A 289 -8.15 8.75 -8.41
N LEU A 290 -7.64 7.53 -8.20
CA LEU A 290 -6.53 7.00 -8.99
C LEU A 290 -6.91 6.77 -10.46
N VAL A 291 -8.08 6.20 -10.73
CA VAL A 291 -8.55 5.95 -12.10
C VAL A 291 -8.72 7.27 -12.86
N GLU A 292 -9.30 8.27 -12.21
CA GLU A 292 -9.51 9.61 -12.80
C GLU A 292 -8.17 10.33 -13.04
N SER A 293 -7.22 10.27 -12.10
CA SER A 293 -5.89 10.88 -12.24
C SER A 293 -5.08 10.30 -13.40
N MET A 294 -5.39 9.06 -13.78
CA MET A 294 -4.81 8.38 -14.94
C MET A 294 -5.60 8.61 -16.24
N GLY A 295 -6.63 9.46 -16.23
CA GLY A 295 -7.44 9.83 -17.40
C GLY A 295 -8.66 8.95 -17.63
N GLY A 296 -9.04 8.11 -16.68
CA GLY A 296 -10.27 7.30 -16.72
C GLY A 296 -11.49 8.00 -16.13
N THR A 297 -12.62 7.33 -16.18
CA THR A 297 -13.85 7.78 -15.51
C THR A 297 -13.73 7.61 -13.99
N PRO A 298 -14.16 8.59 -13.17
CA PRO A 298 -14.17 8.46 -11.72
C PRO A 298 -14.73 7.12 -11.25
N THR A 299 -13.97 6.37 -10.50
CA THR A 299 -14.31 4.98 -10.14
C THR A 299 -13.86 4.71 -8.71
N GLY A 300 -14.81 4.38 -7.83
CA GLY A 300 -14.47 3.94 -6.47
C GLY A 300 -13.64 2.68 -6.49
N ALA A 301 -12.53 2.68 -5.75
CA ALA A 301 -11.59 1.57 -5.74
C ALA A 301 -10.98 1.35 -4.35
N VAL A 302 -10.76 0.09 -4.00
CA VAL A 302 -10.13 -0.36 -2.75
C VAL A 302 -9.34 -1.63 -2.99
N GLY A 303 -8.18 -1.76 -2.36
CA GLY A 303 -7.35 -2.94 -2.51
C GLY A 303 -6.28 -3.05 -1.43
N PHE A 304 -5.49 -4.12 -1.51
CA PHE A 304 -4.30 -4.31 -0.68
C PHE A 304 -3.22 -5.10 -1.41
N ALA A 305 -2.01 -5.03 -0.86
CA ALA A 305 -0.91 -5.91 -1.23
C ALA A 305 -0.22 -6.48 0.01
N ILE A 306 0.17 -7.75 -0.06
CA ILE A 306 0.95 -8.50 0.92
C ILE A 306 2.34 -8.74 0.34
N GLY A 307 3.39 -8.51 1.12
CA GLY A 307 4.75 -8.92 0.76
C GLY A 307 4.93 -10.41 1.04
N GLU A 308 5.14 -11.21 -0.01
CA GLU A 308 5.16 -12.66 0.12
C GLU A 308 6.37 -13.14 0.93
N GLU A 309 7.55 -12.54 0.76
CA GLU A 309 8.74 -12.84 1.56
C GLU A 309 8.50 -12.64 3.06
N ARG A 310 7.77 -11.56 3.42
CA ARG A 310 7.41 -11.26 4.81
C ARG A 310 6.40 -12.26 5.35
N LEU A 311 5.41 -12.64 4.53
CA LEU A 311 4.46 -13.68 4.89
C LEU A 311 5.18 -15.00 5.15
N MET A 312 6.12 -15.40 4.29
CA MET A 312 6.89 -16.62 4.46
C MET A 312 7.76 -16.60 5.72
N ILE A 313 8.39 -15.46 6.05
CA ILE A 313 9.13 -15.28 7.30
C ILE A 313 8.21 -15.44 8.52
N ALA A 314 7.02 -14.82 8.48
CA ALA A 314 6.07 -14.88 9.58
C ALA A 314 5.48 -16.28 9.78
N LEU A 315 5.26 -17.05 8.70
CA LEU A 315 4.79 -18.43 8.76
C LEU A 315 5.86 -19.40 9.27
N ALA A 316 7.13 -19.05 9.19
CA ALA A 316 8.25 -19.86 9.67
C ALA A 316 8.62 -19.58 11.13
N ALA A 317 8.08 -18.52 11.75
CA ALA A 317 8.35 -18.11 13.12
C ALA A 317 7.45 -18.81 14.14
#